data_8ed3a10762b84bb4a875cac05ad3d6e0
#
_entry.id   8ed3a10762b84bb4a875cac05ad3d6e0
#
_cell.length_a   1.000
_cell.length_b   1.000
_cell.length_c   1.000
_cell.angle_alpha   90.00
_cell.angle_beta   90.00
_cell.angle_gamma   90.00
#
_symmetry.space_group_name_H-M   'P 1'
#
loop_
_entity.id
_entity.type
_entity.pdbx_description
1 polymer ?
#
loop_
_entity_poly.entity_id
_entity_poly.type
_entity_poly.pdbx_seq_one_letter_code
_entity_poly.pdbx_strand_id
1 'polypeptide(L)'
;LDKAFTAEEAAEIDKAFRVAREAHKAQLRYSGQPYIIHPIAVSNILLDLGMDAQSVEAALLHDTVEDTDITLDYIKHEFGDDVAALVDGVTKLGKVPLSNREEQQAENIRKMLLAMSHDIRVIIIKLADRIHNMRTLSFRVPQKRRDTALETLEIYAPIAHRLGIRPAKEELEDLSIRFLDPIAYREIEENLKRLSKSRLDFLESMEGKIRERITGVVKEPTIEGRIKSVHGIYRKMYMQNKNFAEIYDVYAIRIIVDSVIDCYNCLGVIHDMFRPLPGRFKDYISTPKPNMYQSLHTTVIGLSLIHISEPTRLRRIS
;
A
#
# COMPACT_ATOMS: atom_id res chain seq x y z
N LEU A 1 -2.30 -19.91 5.82
CA LEU A 1 -3.23 -19.83 6.96
C LEU A 1 -2.60 -20.40 8.24
N ASP A 2 -2.05 -21.60 8.21
CA ASP A 2 -1.55 -22.34 9.41
C ASP A 2 -0.47 -21.62 10.26
N LYS A 3 0.12 -20.53 9.78
CA LYS A 3 1.11 -19.73 10.52
C LYS A 3 0.54 -18.45 11.14
N ALA A 4 -0.66 -18.04 10.75
CA ALA A 4 -1.25 -16.76 11.13
C ALA A 4 -2.51 -16.91 11.99
N PHE A 5 -3.20 -18.06 11.92
CA PHE A 5 -4.51 -18.27 12.55
C PHE A 5 -4.54 -19.57 13.34
N THR A 6 -5.47 -19.63 14.30
CA THR A 6 -5.79 -20.88 15.01
C THR A 6 -6.46 -21.88 14.06
N ALA A 7 -6.51 -23.14 14.47
CA ALA A 7 -7.17 -24.18 13.68
C ALA A 7 -8.67 -23.90 13.48
N GLU A 8 -9.32 -23.28 14.47
CA GLU A 8 -10.75 -22.88 14.41
C GLU A 8 -10.95 -21.76 13.40
N GLU A 9 -10.15 -20.68 13.49
CA GLU A 9 -10.21 -19.56 12.52
C GLU A 9 -9.91 -20.01 11.09
N ALA A 10 -8.94 -20.90 10.91
CA ALA A 10 -8.62 -21.45 9.59
C ALA A 10 -9.79 -22.30 9.03
N ALA A 11 -10.55 -23.01 9.87
CA ALA A 11 -11.72 -23.76 9.46
C ALA A 11 -12.88 -22.85 9.04
N GLU A 12 -13.11 -21.72 9.74
CA GLU A 12 -14.12 -20.73 9.37
C GLU A 12 -13.76 -20.02 8.06
N ILE A 13 -12.51 -19.66 7.86
CA ILE A 13 -12.02 -19.09 6.59
C ILE A 13 -12.23 -20.10 5.43
N ASP A 14 -11.94 -21.39 5.63
CA ASP A 14 -12.17 -22.43 4.61
C ASP A 14 -13.67 -22.61 4.33
N LYS A 15 -14.54 -22.51 5.35
CA LYS A 15 -16.00 -22.51 5.19
C LYS A 15 -16.45 -21.32 4.33
N ALA A 16 -15.97 -20.10 4.63
CA ALA A 16 -16.26 -18.91 3.86
C ALA A 16 -15.81 -19.05 2.39
N PHE A 17 -14.61 -19.60 2.17
CA PHE A 17 -14.14 -19.90 0.83
C PHE A 17 -15.04 -20.87 0.07
N ARG A 18 -15.49 -21.96 0.70
CA ARG A 18 -16.37 -22.95 0.06
C ARG A 18 -17.71 -22.32 -0.32
N VAL A 19 -18.30 -21.51 0.56
CA VAL A 19 -19.54 -20.78 0.30
C VAL A 19 -19.37 -19.81 -0.87
N ALA A 20 -18.34 -18.97 -0.85
CA ALA A 20 -18.06 -18.03 -1.93
C ALA A 20 -17.81 -18.73 -3.28
N ARG A 21 -17.04 -19.86 -3.28
CA ARG A 21 -16.76 -20.63 -4.47
C ARG A 21 -18.03 -21.25 -5.08
N GLU A 22 -18.93 -21.78 -4.27
CA GLU A 22 -20.18 -22.35 -4.76
C GLU A 22 -21.11 -21.26 -5.28
N ALA A 23 -21.20 -20.12 -4.57
CA ALA A 23 -22.02 -18.97 -4.97
C ALA A 23 -21.61 -18.40 -6.34
N HIS A 24 -20.31 -18.29 -6.59
CA HIS A 24 -19.75 -17.72 -7.83
C HIS A 24 -19.39 -18.76 -8.90
N LYS A 25 -19.78 -20.04 -8.77
CA LYS A 25 -19.32 -21.13 -9.66
C LYS A 25 -19.60 -20.91 -11.13
N ALA A 26 -20.71 -20.23 -11.47
CA ALA A 26 -21.12 -19.95 -12.85
C ALA A 26 -20.62 -18.58 -13.37
N GLN A 27 -19.96 -17.78 -12.54
CA GLN A 27 -19.56 -16.43 -12.88
C GLN A 27 -18.11 -16.37 -13.36
N LEU A 28 -17.87 -15.52 -14.34
CA LEU A 28 -16.53 -15.24 -14.90
C LEU A 28 -16.19 -13.75 -14.75
N ARG A 29 -14.93 -13.47 -14.54
CA ARG A 29 -14.36 -12.12 -14.62
C ARG A 29 -14.24 -11.66 -16.06
N TYR A 30 -14.02 -10.35 -16.29
CA TYR A 30 -13.74 -9.80 -17.63
C TYR A 30 -12.49 -10.41 -18.29
N SER A 31 -11.60 -11.02 -17.53
CA SER A 31 -10.45 -11.78 -18.01
C SER A 31 -10.81 -13.18 -18.53
N GLY A 32 -12.05 -13.64 -18.37
CA GLY A 32 -12.48 -15.00 -18.66
C GLY A 32 -12.16 -16.02 -17.55
N GLN A 33 -11.49 -15.62 -16.47
CA GLN A 33 -11.20 -16.48 -15.34
C GLN A 33 -12.40 -16.66 -14.41
N PRO A 34 -12.48 -17.77 -13.62
CA PRO A 34 -13.52 -17.94 -12.60
C PRO A 34 -13.55 -16.76 -11.61
N TYR A 35 -14.75 -16.31 -11.24
CA TYR A 35 -14.93 -15.13 -10.38
C TYR A 35 -14.26 -15.28 -9.02
N ILE A 36 -14.24 -16.49 -8.45
CA ILE A 36 -13.67 -16.79 -7.13
C ILE A 36 -12.20 -16.33 -6.96
N ILE A 37 -11.45 -16.18 -8.06
CA ILE A 37 -10.06 -15.67 -8.02
C ILE A 37 -10.01 -14.27 -7.41
N HIS A 38 -11.08 -13.45 -7.58
CA HIS A 38 -11.13 -12.11 -7.02
C HIS A 38 -11.21 -12.11 -5.49
N PRO A 39 -12.20 -12.73 -4.84
CA PRO A 39 -12.26 -12.81 -3.38
C PRO A 39 -10.99 -13.42 -2.76
N ILE A 40 -10.41 -14.46 -3.37
CA ILE A 40 -9.14 -15.04 -2.92
C ILE A 40 -8.01 -14.00 -2.96
N ALA A 41 -7.89 -13.24 -4.05
CA ALA A 41 -6.84 -12.23 -4.18
C ALA A 41 -7.02 -11.08 -3.17
N VAL A 42 -8.27 -10.65 -2.92
CA VAL A 42 -8.60 -9.65 -1.89
C VAL A 42 -8.20 -10.16 -0.50
N SER A 43 -8.55 -11.41 -0.18
CA SER A 43 -8.18 -12.06 1.09
C SER A 43 -6.66 -12.15 1.27
N ASN A 44 -5.92 -12.50 0.21
CA ASN A 44 -4.45 -12.53 0.28
C ASN A 44 -3.85 -11.15 0.57
N ILE A 45 -4.40 -10.07 -0.02
CA ILE A 45 -3.96 -8.70 0.30
C ILE A 45 -4.21 -8.38 1.78
N LEU A 46 -5.33 -8.81 2.35
CA LEU A 46 -5.62 -8.62 3.78
C LEU A 46 -4.68 -9.42 4.68
N LEU A 47 -4.32 -10.65 4.27
CA LEU A 47 -3.33 -11.47 4.97
C LEU A 47 -1.96 -10.79 4.99
N ASP A 48 -1.53 -10.22 3.87
CA ASP A 48 -0.28 -9.46 3.77
C ASP A 48 -0.30 -8.18 4.64
N LEU A 49 -1.49 -7.63 4.90
CA LEU A 49 -1.70 -6.50 5.80
C LEU A 49 -1.84 -6.90 7.27
N GLY A 50 -1.83 -8.21 7.59
CA GLY A 50 -1.94 -8.73 8.95
C GLY A 50 -3.33 -8.57 9.57
N MET A 51 -4.39 -8.64 8.75
CA MET A 51 -5.78 -8.52 9.21
C MET A 51 -6.27 -9.81 9.88
N ASP A 52 -7.29 -9.67 10.72
CA ASP A 52 -7.92 -10.76 11.47
C ASP A 52 -8.74 -11.73 10.59
N ALA A 53 -9.11 -12.88 11.16
CA ALA A 53 -9.85 -13.94 10.46
C ALA A 53 -11.20 -13.44 9.92
N GLN A 54 -11.95 -12.67 10.73
CA GLN A 54 -13.25 -12.12 10.34
C GLN A 54 -13.15 -11.20 9.12
N SER A 55 -12.08 -10.40 9.03
CA SER A 55 -11.80 -9.56 7.84
C SER A 55 -11.53 -10.41 6.60
N VAL A 56 -10.82 -11.52 6.74
CA VAL A 56 -10.53 -12.46 5.64
C VAL A 56 -11.80 -13.19 5.19
N GLU A 57 -12.64 -13.65 6.14
CA GLU A 57 -13.96 -14.23 5.85
C GLU A 57 -14.87 -13.25 5.13
N ALA A 58 -14.97 -12.01 5.64
CA ALA A 58 -15.76 -10.95 5.01
C ALA A 58 -15.24 -10.62 3.59
N ALA A 59 -13.93 -10.66 3.35
CA ALA A 59 -13.36 -10.47 2.02
C ALA A 59 -13.68 -11.61 1.05
N LEU A 60 -13.77 -12.85 1.54
CA LEU A 60 -14.21 -13.97 0.71
C LEU A 60 -15.70 -13.85 0.33
N LEU A 61 -16.51 -13.26 1.21
CA LEU A 61 -17.98 -13.20 1.08
C LEU A 61 -18.51 -11.86 0.54
N HIS A 62 -17.64 -10.81 0.37
CA HIS A 62 -18.10 -9.43 0.16
C HIS A 62 -18.99 -9.22 -1.08
N ASP A 63 -18.73 -9.95 -2.16
CA ASP A 63 -19.50 -9.86 -3.41
C ASP A 63 -20.68 -10.84 -3.46
N THR A 64 -20.78 -11.80 -2.52
CA THR A 64 -21.84 -12.83 -2.57
C THR A 64 -23.24 -12.24 -2.40
N VAL A 65 -23.39 -11.21 -1.56
CA VAL A 65 -24.69 -10.55 -1.33
C VAL A 65 -25.10 -9.65 -2.50
N GLU A 66 -24.13 -9.10 -3.25
CA GLU A 66 -24.42 -8.23 -4.40
C GLU A 66 -24.68 -9.02 -5.68
N ASP A 67 -23.90 -10.09 -5.90
CA ASP A 67 -23.78 -10.75 -7.20
C ASP A 67 -24.38 -12.17 -7.22
N THR A 68 -24.94 -12.65 -6.09
CA THR A 68 -25.54 -13.99 -5.98
C THR A 68 -26.85 -13.99 -5.16
N ASP A 69 -27.46 -15.16 -4.97
CA ASP A 69 -28.70 -15.34 -4.19
C ASP A 69 -28.45 -15.43 -2.66
N ILE A 70 -27.17 -15.29 -2.21
CA ILE A 70 -26.85 -15.32 -0.78
C ILE A 70 -27.33 -14.03 -0.12
N THR A 71 -28.09 -14.18 0.98
CA THR A 71 -28.61 -13.06 1.74
C THR A 71 -27.71 -12.70 2.92
N LEU A 72 -27.80 -11.46 3.40
CA LEU A 72 -27.09 -11.02 4.60
C LEU A 72 -27.51 -11.82 5.85
N ASP A 73 -28.79 -12.23 5.93
CA ASP A 73 -29.29 -13.08 7.02
C ASP A 73 -28.64 -14.46 7.02
N TYR A 74 -28.36 -15.04 5.85
CA TYR A 74 -27.60 -16.28 5.72
C TYR A 74 -26.18 -16.09 6.27
N ILE A 75 -25.49 -15.00 5.86
CA ILE A 75 -24.14 -14.73 6.36
C ILE A 75 -24.14 -14.54 7.88
N LYS A 76 -25.09 -13.82 8.41
CA LYS A 76 -25.26 -13.62 9.85
C LYS A 76 -25.45 -14.94 10.60
N HIS A 77 -26.27 -15.84 10.07
CA HIS A 77 -26.53 -17.15 10.67
C HIS A 77 -25.29 -18.06 10.67
N GLU A 78 -24.55 -18.07 9.54
CA GLU A 78 -23.43 -18.98 9.33
C GLU A 78 -22.08 -18.47 9.87
N PHE A 79 -21.83 -17.15 9.84
CA PHE A 79 -20.56 -16.53 10.15
C PHE A 79 -20.61 -15.49 11.28
N GLY A 80 -21.80 -15.25 11.83
CA GLY A 80 -22.00 -14.33 12.95
C GLY A 80 -22.22 -12.87 12.55
N ASP A 81 -22.54 -12.06 13.57
CA ASP A 81 -22.91 -10.64 13.40
C ASP A 81 -21.76 -9.79 12.88
N ASP A 82 -20.53 -10.03 13.31
CA ASP A 82 -19.36 -9.23 12.94
C ASP A 82 -19.03 -9.37 11.46
N VAL A 83 -18.97 -10.60 10.93
CA VAL A 83 -18.71 -10.86 9.50
C VAL A 83 -19.84 -10.30 8.65
N ALA A 84 -21.09 -10.48 9.06
CA ALA A 84 -22.24 -9.92 8.37
C ALA A 84 -22.22 -8.39 8.31
N ALA A 85 -21.84 -7.74 9.42
CA ALA A 85 -21.70 -6.29 9.48
C ALA A 85 -20.59 -5.76 8.55
N LEU A 86 -19.46 -6.47 8.48
CA LEU A 86 -18.36 -6.13 7.56
C LEU A 86 -18.79 -6.26 6.10
N VAL A 87 -19.45 -7.37 5.73
CA VAL A 87 -19.97 -7.59 4.36
C VAL A 87 -21.01 -6.53 3.99
N ASP A 88 -21.98 -6.25 4.86
CA ASP A 88 -22.98 -5.19 4.65
C ASP A 88 -22.33 -3.81 4.46
N GLY A 89 -21.31 -3.50 5.29
CA GLY A 89 -20.56 -2.26 5.20
C GLY A 89 -19.85 -2.09 3.85
N VAL A 90 -19.17 -3.14 3.38
CA VAL A 90 -18.47 -3.14 2.09
C VAL A 90 -19.46 -2.99 0.92
N THR A 91 -20.59 -3.71 0.96
CA THR A 91 -21.67 -3.67 -0.03
C THR A 91 -22.28 -2.27 -0.15
N LYS A 92 -22.62 -1.63 0.98
CA LYS A 92 -23.22 -0.29 1.00
C LYS A 92 -22.30 0.80 0.42
N LEU A 93 -20.99 0.62 0.49
CA LEU A 93 -20.03 1.54 -0.13
C LEU A 93 -20.03 1.47 -1.67
N GLY A 94 -20.50 0.36 -2.26
CA GLY A 94 -20.55 0.15 -3.72
C GLY A 94 -21.69 0.86 -4.45
N LYS A 95 -22.79 1.19 -3.78
CA LYS A 95 -24.05 1.62 -4.43
C LYS A 95 -24.35 3.11 -4.27
N VAL A 96 -23.96 3.94 -5.27
CA VAL A 96 -24.55 5.29 -5.42
C VAL A 96 -24.77 5.61 -6.89
N PRO A 97 -26.01 5.56 -7.39
CA PRO A 97 -26.36 6.14 -8.67
C PRO A 97 -26.64 7.65 -8.47
N LEU A 98 -25.71 8.51 -8.83
CA LEU A 98 -25.92 9.96 -8.88
C LEU A 98 -25.59 10.47 -10.29
N SER A 99 -26.29 11.52 -10.70
CA SER A 99 -26.26 12.07 -12.06
C SER A 99 -25.05 12.98 -12.34
N ASN A 100 -24.35 13.45 -11.28
CA ASN A 100 -23.19 14.36 -11.37
C ASN A 100 -21.96 13.73 -10.72
N ARG A 101 -20.81 13.79 -11.42
CA ARG A 101 -19.55 13.17 -10.99
C ARG A 101 -19.01 13.77 -9.67
N GLU A 102 -19.11 15.09 -9.50
CA GLU A 102 -18.61 15.76 -8.30
C GLU A 102 -19.45 15.41 -7.06
N GLU A 103 -20.78 15.36 -7.21
CA GLU A 103 -21.70 14.93 -6.15
C GLU A 103 -21.48 13.46 -5.80
N GLN A 104 -21.23 12.61 -6.80
CA GLN A 104 -20.93 11.20 -6.61
C GLN A 104 -19.63 10.99 -5.81
N GLN A 105 -18.59 11.76 -6.10
CA GLN A 105 -17.33 11.72 -5.35
C GLN A 105 -17.53 12.16 -3.90
N ALA A 106 -18.23 13.28 -3.67
CA ALA A 106 -18.49 13.78 -2.33
C ALA A 106 -19.30 12.78 -1.49
N GLU A 107 -20.34 12.17 -2.07
CA GLU A 107 -21.15 11.17 -1.38
C GLU A 107 -20.39 9.86 -1.12
N ASN A 108 -19.53 9.42 -2.04
CA ASN A 108 -18.65 8.28 -1.83
C ASN A 108 -17.69 8.52 -0.64
N ILE A 109 -17.05 9.71 -0.59
CA ILE A 109 -16.19 10.08 0.53
C ILE A 109 -16.98 10.12 1.84
N ARG A 110 -18.18 10.71 1.84
CA ARG A 110 -19.05 10.77 3.03
C ARG A 110 -19.41 9.37 3.53
N LYS A 111 -19.82 8.45 2.65
CA LYS A 111 -20.15 7.07 3.01
C LYS A 111 -18.92 6.33 3.57
N MET A 112 -17.76 6.51 2.95
CA MET A 112 -16.51 5.93 3.46
C MET A 112 -16.17 6.45 4.86
N LEU A 113 -16.34 7.76 5.12
CA LEU A 113 -16.13 8.33 6.45
C LEU A 113 -17.13 7.80 7.47
N LEU A 114 -18.39 7.60 7.09
CA LEU A 114 -19.41 7.00 7.96
C LEU A 114 -19.11 5.53 8.25
N ALA A 115 -18.71 4.75 7.24
CA ALA A 115 -18.30 3.36 7.44
C ALA A 115 -17.08 3.24 8.36
N MET A 116 -16.08 4.13 8.22
CA MET A 116 -14.91 4.21 9.12
C MET A 116 -15.31 4.49 10.58
N SER A 117 -16.40 5.21 10.81
CA SER A 117 -16.87 5.50 12.17
C SER A 117 -17.48 4.28 12.86
N HIS A 118 -17.95 3.30 12.10
CA HIS A 118 -18.50 2.04 12.61
C HIS A 118 -17.41 0.97 12.76
N ASP A 119 -16.73 0.66 11.68
CA ASP A 119 -15.61 -0.31 11.70
C ASP A 119 -14.60 0.02 10.59
N ILE A 120 -13.36 0.28 10.98
CA ILE A 120 -12.28 0.61 10.05
C ILE A 120 -11.94 -0.54 9.10
N ARG A 121 -12.21 -1.80 9.50
CA ARG A 121 -11.96 -2.99 8.70
C ARG A 121 -12.71 -2.95 7.35
N VAL A 122 -13.92 -2.36 7.33
CA VAL A 122 -14.72 -2.17 6.10
C VAL A 122 -13.91 -1.42 5.03
N ILE A 123 -13.24 -0.34 5.41
CA ILE A 123 -12.42 0.45 4.47
C ILE A 123 -11.17 -0.30 4.04
N ILE A 124 -10.55 -1.05 4.95
CA ILE A 124 -9.36 -1.85 4.63
C ILE A 124 -9.70 -2.94 3.61
N ILE A 125 -10.85 -3.63 3.79
CA ILE A 125 -11.37 -4.60 2.81
C ILE A 125 -11.64 -3.91 1.46
N LYS A 126 -12.27 -2.73 1.48
CA LYS A 126 -12.55 -1.97 0.25
C LYS A 126 -11.30 -1.47 -0.46
N LEU A 127 -10.23 -1.14 0.28
CA LEU A 127 -8.91 -0.84 -0.30
C LEU A 127 -8.29 -2.07 -0.96
N ALA A 128 -8.37 -3.24 -0.33
CA ALA A 128 -7.88 -4.51 -0.88
C ALA A 128 -8.65 -4.90 -2.15
N ASP A 129 -9.99 -4.77 -2.14
CA ASP A 129 -10.83 -4.93 -3.34
C ASP A 129 -10.38 -3.98 -4.46
N ARG A 130 -10.21 -2.70 -4.15
CA ARG A 130 -9.76 -1.70 -5.14
C ARG A 130 -8.38 -2.03 -5.71
N ILE A 131 -7.43 -2.48 -4.90
CA ILE A 131 -6.09 -2.90 -5.36
C ILE A 131 -6.22 -4.04 -6.37
N HIS A 132 -6.99 -5.09 -6.06
CA HIS A 132 -7.14 -6.21 -7.00
C HIS A 132 -7.89 -5.79 -8.28
N ASN A 133 -8.91 -4.94 -8.17
CA ASN A 133 -9.60 -4.38 -9.32
C ASN A 133 -8.65 -3.56 -10.21
N MET A 134 -7.74 -2.79 -9.63
CA MET A 134 -6.71 -2.05 -10.36
C MET A 134 -5.67 -2.96 -11.03
N ARG A 135 -5.25 -4.05 -10.38
CA ARG A 135 -4.34 -5.06 -10.96
C ARG A 135 -4.93 -5.71 -12.22
N THR A 136 -6.25 -5.89 -12.25
CA THR A 136 -6.99 -6.53 -13.35
C THR A 136 -7.68 -5.53 -14.31
N LEU A 137 -7.44 -4.24 -14.16
CA LEU A 137 -8.14 -3.18 -14.87
C LEU A 137 -7.90 -3.20 -16.40
N SER A 138 -6.81 -3.81 -16.85
CA SER A 138 -6.46 -3.94 -18.28
C SER A 138 -7.53 -4.67 -19.12
N PHE A 139 -8.38 -5.50 -18.51
CA PHE A 139 -9.45 -6.23 -19.19
C PHE A 139 -10.73 -5.40 -19.38
N ARG A 140 -10.80 -4.18 -18.83
CA ARG A 140 -11.93 -3.27 -19.02
C ARG A 140 -11.75 -2.41 -20.28
N VAL A 141 -12.86 -1.83 -20.76
CA VAL A 141 -12.82 -0.87 -21.89
C VAL A 141 -12.05 0.40 -21.50
N PRO A 142 -11.39 1.09 -22.48
CA PRO A 142 -10.48 2.21 -22.20
C PRO A 142 -11.07 3.32 -21.33
N GLN A 143 -12.32 3.74 -21.61
CA GLN A 143 -12.99 4.78 -20.83
C GLN A 143 -13.13 4.39 -19.34
N LYS A 144 -13.58 3.17 -19.08
CA LYS A 144 -13.73 2.66 -17.69
C LYS A 144 -12.38 2.53 -16.98
N ARG A 145 -11.31 2.18 -17.71
CA ARG A 145 -9.95 2.17 -17.13
C ARG A 145 -9.57 3.56 -16.61
N ARG A 146 -9.78 4.58 -17.44
CA ARG A 146 -9.44 5.96 -17.09
C ARG A 146 -10.27 6.47 -15.90
N ASP A 147 -11.59 6.24 -15.93
CA ASP A 147 -12.50 6.68 -14.86
C ASP A 147 -12.15 6.01 -13.53
N THR A 148 -11.94 4.68 -13.53
CA THR A 148 -11.56 3.92 -12.33
C THR A 148 -10.19 4.33 -11.81
N ALA A 149 -9.21 4.56 -12.69
CA ALA A 149 -7.87 4.98 -12.29
C ALA A 149 -7.89 6.39 -11.67
N LEU A 150 -8.68 7.30 -12.22
CA LEU A 150 -8.82 8.65 -11.69
C LEU A 150 -9.51 8.65 -10.31
N GLU A 151 -10.63 7.93 -10.18
CA GLU A 151 -11.30 7.75 -8.88
C GLU A 151 -10.35 7.14 -7.84
N THR A 152 -9.54 6.15 -8.24
CA THR A 152 -8.58 5.50 -7.35
C THR A 152 -7.52 6.50 -6.85
N LEU A 153 -6.99 7.34 -7.74
CA LEU A 153 -5.98 8.34 -7.41
C LEU A 153 -6.53 9.47 -6.54
N GLU A 154 -7.78 9.90 -6.79
CA GLU A 154 -8.40 11.04 -6.10
C GLU A 154 -9.03 10.67 -4.75
N ILE A 155 -9.50 9.43 -4.57
CA ILE A 155 -10.25 9.00 -3.39
C ILE A 155 -9.51 7.93 -2.59
N TYR A 156 -9.23 6.78 -3.20
CA TYR A 156 -8.73 5.60 -2.47
C TYR A 156 -7.26 5.75 -2.01
N ALA A 157 -6.39 6.30 -2.85
CA ALA A 157 -5.00 6.52 -2.48
C ALA A 157 -4.84 7.55 -1.33
N PRO A 158 -5.56 8.69 -1.29
CA PRO A 158 -5.61 9.58 -0.13
C PRO A 158 -6.16 8.93 1.15
N ILE A 159 -7.17 8.05 1.05
CA ILE A 159 -7.69 7.31 2.21
C ILE A 159 -6.62 6.35 2.75
N ALA A 160 -5.99 5.55 1.89
CA ALA A 160 -4.90 4.67 2.28
C ALA A 160 -3.74 5.46 2.94
N HIS A 161 -3.47 6.67 2.45
CA HIS A 161 -2.48 7.57 3.05
C HIS A 161 -2.85 8.03 4.46
N ARG A 162 -4.11 8.42 4.68
CA ARG A 162 -4.61 8.87 5.99
C ARG A 162 -4.63 7.74 7.01
N LEU A 163 -4.93 6.52 6.57
CA LEU A 163 -4.89 5.31 7.40
C LEU A 163 -3.45 4.82 7.67
N GLY A 164 -2.45 5.42 7.03
CA GLY A 164 -1.06 5.00 7.19
C GLY A 164 -0.70 3.70 6.47
N ILE A 165 -1.61 3.14 5.66
CA ILE A 165 -1.39 1.91 4.87
C ILE A 165 -0.58 2.25 3.62
N ARG A 166 0.70 2.47 3.84
CA ARG A 166 1.60 2.96 2.80
C ARG A 166 1.75 2.02 1.60
N PRO A 167 1.88 0.68 1.75
CA PRO A 167 1.97 -0.23 0.61
C PRO A 167 0.75 -0.09 -0.31
N ALA A 168 -0.46 -0.09 0.26
CA ALA A 168 -1.70 0.08 -0.49
C ALA A 168 -1.74 1.43 -1.24
N LYS A 169 -1.35 2.52 -0.57
CA LYS A 169 -1.27 3.85 -1.19
C LYS A 169 -0.33 3.86 -2.39
N GLU A 170 0.91 3.39 -2.22
CA GLU A 170 1.93 3.42 -3.28
C GLU A 170 1.51 2.56 -4.47
N GLU A 171 0.94 1.38 -4.23
CA GLU A 171 0.45 0.52 -5.30
C GLU A 171 -0.75 1.11 -6.05
N LEU A 172 -1.73 1.68 -5.32
CA LEU A 172 -2.89 2.34 -5.94
C LEU A 172 -2.46 3.53 -6.80
N GLU A 173 -1.52 4.35 -6.32
CA GLU A 173 -0.96 5.48 -7.07
C GLU A 173 -0.23 5.01 -8.33
N ASP A 174 0.63 4.00 -8.24
CA ASP A 174 1.43 3.48 -9.35
C ASP A 174 0.53 2.84 -10.42
N LEU A 175 -0.44 2.01 -10.01
CA LEU A 175 -1.42 1.43 -10.92
C LEU A 175 -2.30 2.50 -11.59
N SER A 176 -2.63 3.58 -10.89
CA SER A 176 -3.41 4.68 -11.48
C SER A 176 -2.65 5.40 -12.58
N ILE A 177 -1.38 5.75 -12.37
CA ILE A 177 -0.55 6.40 -13.40
C ILE A 177 -0.36 5.49 -14.61
N ARG A 178 -0.26 4.19 -14.43
CA ARG A 178 -0.17 3.22 -15.53
C ARG A 178 -1.31 3.36 -16.56
N PHE A 179 -2.53 3.72 -16.11
CA PHE A 179 -3.71 3.89 -16.97
C PHE A 179 -4.00 5.34 -17.32
N LEU A 180 -3.60 6.32 -16.50
CA LEU A 180 -3.83 7.75 -16.75
C LEU A 180 -2.79 8.34 -17.69
N ASP A 181 -1.51 7.97 -17.52
CA ASP A 181 -0.38 8.40 -18.33
C ASP A 181 0.58 7.21 -18.62
N PRO A 182 0.19 6.32 -19.55
CA PRO A 182 0.96 5.12 -19.84
C PRO A 182 2.31 5.42 -20.52
N ILE A 183 2.50 6.61 -21.10
CA ILE A 183 3.76 7.01 -21.72
C ILE A 183 4.77 7.33 -20.62
N ALA A 184 4.42 8.23 -19.73
CA ALA A 184 5.26 8.59 -18.60
C ALA A 184 5.53 7.38 -17.68
N TYR A 185 4.53 6.52 -17.45
CA TYR A 185 4.71 5.29 -16.67
C TYR A 185 5.80 4.40 -17.27
N ARG A 186 5.76 4.14 -18.58
CA ARG A 186 6.77 3.31 -19.28
C ARG A 186 8.15 3.95 -19.25
N GLU A 187 8.25 5.25 -19.49
CA GLU A 187 9.52 5.99 -19.42
C GLU A 187 10.18 5.83 -18.04
N ILE A 188 9.41 6.00 -16.95
CA ILE A 188 9.89 5.84 -15.59
C ILE A 188 10.29 4.39 -15.32
N GLU A 189 9.45 3.42 -15.73
CA GLU A 189 9.72 1.99 -15.55
C GLU A 189 11.00 1.56 -16.28
N GLU A 190 11.23 2.03 -17.50
CA GLU A 190 12.46 1.76 -18.27
C GLU A 190 13.68 2.39 -17.59
N ASN A 191 13.58 3.62 -17.11
CA ASN A 191 14.65 4.27 -16.37
C ASN A 191 14.98 3.50 -15.08
N LEU A 192 13.96 3.03 -14.35
CA LEU A 192 14.14 2.19 -13.17
C LEU A 192 14.80 0.86 -13.53
N LYS A 193 14.39 0.19 -14.61
CA LYS A 193 14.99 -1.08 -15.09
C LYS A 193 16.44 -0.91 -15.52
N ARG A 194 16.79 0.17 -16.19
CA ARG A 194 18.20 0.47 -16.56
C ARG A 194 19.06 0.68 -15.33
N LEU A 195 18.49 1.22 -14.27
CA LEU A 195 19.20 1.40 -13.00
C LEU A 195 19.32 0.12 -12.17
N SER A 196 18.41 -0.87 -12.35
CA SER A 196 18.17 -1.90 -11.35
C SER A 196 19.25 -2.97 -11.25
N LYS A 197 19.87 -3.43 -12.39
CA LYS A 197 20.71 -4.63 -12.36
C LYS A 197 22.06 -4.45 -11.64
N SER A 198 22.73 -3.31 -11.81
CA SER A 198 24.00 -3.02 -11.11
C SER A 198 23.82 -2.33 -9.75
N ARG A 199 22.62 -1.79 -9.50
CA ARG A 199 22.33 -0.96 -8.34
C ARG A 199 21.55 -1.67 -7.24
N LEU A 200 20.78 -2.73 -7.54
CA LEU A 200 20.20 -3.60 -6.52
C LEU A 200 21.31 -4.36 -5.79
N ASP A 201 22.20 -4.99 -6.52
CA ASP A 201 23.38 -5.67 -5.94
C ASP A 201 24.24 -4.69 -5.10
N PHE A 202 24.35 -3.44 -5.56
CA PHE A 202 25.04 -2.39 -4.82
C PHE A 202 24.28 -1.99 -3.55
N LEU A 203 22.95 -1.81 -3.61
CA LEU A 203 22.12 -1.47 -2.44
C LEU A 203 22.16 -2.56 -1.39
N GLU A 204 22.04 -3.83 -1.79
CA GLU A 204 22.16 -4.97 -0.89
C GLU A 204 23.56 -5.03 -0.23
N SER A 205 24.62 -4.80 -1.02
CA SER A 205 25.99 -4.69 -0.50
C SER A 205 26.13 -3.53 0.48
N MET A 206 25.52 -2.38 0.18
CA MET A 206 25.55 -1.20 1.04
C MET A 206 24.73 -1.40 2.32
N GLU A 207 23.54 -2.01 2.19
CA GLU A 207 22.72 -2.38 3.35
C GLU A 207 23.49 -3.30 4.29
N GLY A 208 24.18 -4.31 3.75
CA GLY A 208 25.04 -5.20 4.53
C GLY A 208 26.13 -4.46 5.30
N LYS A 209 26.86 -3.56 4.64
CA LYS A 209 27.93 -2.75 5.27
C LYS A 209 27.38 -1.80 6.34
N ILE A 210 26.25 -1.16 6.06
CA ILE A 210 25.56 -0.27 7.00
C ILE A 210 25.10 -1.08 8.21
N ARG A 211 24.51 -2.24 7.99
CA ARG A 211 24.06 -3.15 9.05
C ARG A 211 25.20 -3.55 9.97
N GLU A 212 26.33 -3.99 9.41
CA GLU A 212 27.53 -4.38 10.17
C GLU A 212 28.03 -3.25 11.07
N ARG A 213 28.12 -2.02 10.55
CA ARG A 213 28.62 -0.87 11.30
C ARG A 213 27.62 -0.37 12.35
N ILE A 214 26.33 -0.37 12.05
CA ILE A 214 25.29 0.15 12.96
C ILE A 214 25.02 -0.83 14.10
N THR A 215 25.04 -2.14 13.86
CA THR A 215 24.85 -3.13 14.94
C THR A 215 25.94 -3.09 16.00
N GLY A 216 27.10 -2.51 15.69
CA GLY A 216 28.15 -2.24 16.68
C GLY A 216 27.87 -1.04 17.60
N VAL A 217 26.91 -0.19 17.27
CA VAL A 217 26.63 1.08 17.97
C VAL A 217 25.21 1.15 18.52
N VAL A 218 24.24 0.56 17.80
CA VAL A 218 22.81 0.59 18.14
C VAL A 218 22.28 -0.84 18.28
N LYS A 219 21.45 -1.04 19.31
CA LYS A 219 20.85 -2.35 19.59
C LYS A 219 19.66 -2.60 18.66
N GLU A 220 19.67 -3.74 17.99
CA GLU A 220 18.56 -4.26 17.15
C GLU A 220 17.97 -3.24 16.12
N PRO A 221 18.79 -2.58 15.30
CA PRO A 221 18.26 -1.68 14.27
C PRO A 221 17.53 -2.46 13.18
N THR A 222 16.36 -1.99 12.75
CA THR A 222 15.71 -2.51 11.53
C THR A 222 16.18 -1.67 10.34
N ILE A 223 16.82 -2.32 9.36
CA ILE A 223 17.36 -1.66 8.16
C ILE A 223 16.61 -2.18 6.95
N GLU A 224 16.03 -1.27 6.18
CA GLU A 224 15.18 -1.56 5.02
C GLU A 224 15.62 -0.74 3.81
N GLY A 225 15.99 -1.42 2.72
CA GLY A 225 16.13 -0.79 1.41
C GLY A 225 14.76 -0.40 0.85
N ARG A 226 14.68 0.75 0.19
CA ARG A 226 13.45 1.24 -0.43
C ARG A 226 13.72 1.83 -1.81
N ILE A 227 12.87 1.44 -2.75
CA ILE A 227 12.77 2.09 -4.06
C ILE A 227 11.57 3.05 -4.02
N LYS A 228 11.73 4.25 -4.58
CA LYS A 228 10.64 5.22 -4.70
C LYS A 228 9.60 4.74 -5.70
N SER A 229 8.31 4.89 -5.36
CA SER A 229 7.20 4.52 -6.23
C SER A 229 7.24 5.28 -7.57
N VAL A 230 6.69 4.67 -8.62
CA VAL A 230 6.59 5.28 -9.96
C VAL A 230 5.86 6.62 -9.89
N HIS A 231 4.73 6.69 -9.16
CA HIS A 231 4.01 7.94 -8.94
C HIS A 231 4.85 8.98 -8.20
N GLY A 232 5.67 8.55 -7.23
CA GLY A 232 6.58 9.45 -6.52
C GLY A 232 7.65 10.06 -7.44
N ILE A 233 8.12 9.33 -8.43
CA ILE A 233 9.03 9.80 -9.48
C ILE A 233 8.26 10.68 -10.48
N TYR A 234 7.08 10.23 -10.94
CA TYR A 234 6.19 10.96 -11.83
C TYR A 234 5.92 12.39 -11.33
N ARG A 235 5.56 12.54 -10.05
CA ARG A 235 5.36 13.87 -9.45
C ARG A 235 6.59 14.76 -9.55
N LYS A 236 7.78 14.22 -9.41
CA LYS A 236 9.03 15.01 -9.51
C LYS A 236 9.35 15.37 -10.94
N MET A 237 9.17 14.45 -11.88
CA MET A 237 9.47 14.70 -13.29
C MET A 237 8.46 15.65 -13.92
N TYR A 238 7.18 15.34 -13.81
CA TYR A 238 6.13 16.02 -14.58
C TYR A 238 5.43 17.17 -13.82
N MET A 239 5.35 17.10 -12.49
CA MET A 239 4.74 18.19 -11.71
C MET A 239 5.78 19.19 -11.15
N GLN A 240 7.04 18.77 -10.94
CA GLN A 240 8.12 19.62 -10.45
C GLN A 240 9.19 19.91 -11.53
N ASN A 241 8.98 19.45 -12.75
CA ASN A 241 9.82 19.67 -13.93
C ASN A 241 11.29 19.30 -13.73
N LYS A 242 11.54 18.14 -13.09
CA LYS A 242 12.88 17.59 -12.84
C LYS A 242 13.22 16.49 -13.82
N ASN A 243 14.45 16.48 -14.32
CA ASN A 243 14.95 15.33 -15.05
C ASN A 243 15.11 14.12 -14.11
N PHE A 244 14.97 12.91 -14.64
CA PHE A 244 15.15 11.68 -13.85
C PHE A 244 16.51 11.64 -13.14
N ALA A 245 17.58 12.11 -13.79
CA ALA A 245 18.93 12.19 -13.21
C ALA A 245 19.05 13.14 -12.01
N GLU A 246 18.13 14.10 -11.86
CA GLU A 246 18.09 15.04 -10.72
C GLU A 246 17.28 14.52 -9.54
N ILE A 247 16.69 13.32 -9.67
CA ILE A 247 15.92 12.67 -8.59
C ILE A 247 16.87 11.79 -7.78
N TYR A 248 17.49 12.38 -6.77
CA TYR A 248 18.48 11.74 -5.93
C TYR A 248 17.92 10.72 -4.93
N ASP A 249 16.62 10.70 -4.66
CA ASP A 249 15.94 9.82 -3.71
C ASP A 249 15.15 8.70 -4.38
N VAL A 250 15.62 8.23 -5.54
CA VAL A 250 15.09 7.03 -6.21
C VAL A 250 15.28 5.80 -5.33
N TYR A 251 16.44 5.73 -4.68
CA TYR A 251 16.79 4.70 -3.71
C TYR A 251 16.98 5.34 -2.34
N ALA A 252 16.49 4.69 -1.31
CA ALA A 252 16.65 5.12 0.07
C ALA A 252 16.88 3.91 0.96
N ILE A 253 17.72 4.05 1.98
CA ILE A 253 17.82 3.10 3.08
C ILE A 253 17.11 3.72 4.27
N ARG A 254 16.27 2.96 4.94
CA ARG A 254 15.60 3.36 6.17
C ARG A 254 16.19 2.58 7.33
N ILE A 255 16.52 3.29 8.39
CA ILE A 255 16.97 2.72 9.64
C ILE A 255 15.95 3.08 10.71
N ILE A 256 15.38 2.08 11.36
CA ILE A 256 14.39 2.24 12.41
C ILE A 256 15.05 1.83 13.71
N VAL A 257 14.99 2.71 14.70
CA VAL A 257 15.60 2.56 16.03
C VAL A 257 14.63 2.96 17.12
N ASP A 258 14.92 2.56 18.37
CA ASP A 258 14.00 2.74 19.48
C ASP A 258 14.20 4.08 20.23
N SER A 259 15.35 4.75 20.08
CA SER A 259 15.63 6.00 20.79
C SER A 259 16.08 7.14 19.88
N VAL A 260 15.85 8.37 20.34
CA VAL A 260 16.34 9.59 19.66
C VAL A 260 17.86 9.61 19.58
N ILE A 261 18.53 9.16 20.65
CA ILE A 261 20.00 9.10 20.69
C ILE A 261 20.52 8.15 19.63
N ASP A 262 19.86 7.02 19.44
CA ASP A 262 20.24 6.05 18.41
C ASP A 262 20.03 6.59 16.98
N CYS A 263 19.04 7.46 16.77
CA CYS A 263 18.91 8.17 15.50
C CYS A 263 20.16 9.01 15.16
N TYR A 264 20.66 9.78 16.13
CA TYR A 264 21.88 10.59 15.94
C TYR A 264 23.15 9.73 15.86
N ASN A 265 23.22 8.63 16.60
CA ASN A 265 24.32 7.67 16.50
C ASN A 265 24.38 7.04 15.09
N CYS A 266 23.23 6.61 14.56
CA CYS A 266 23.13 6.13 13.18
C CYS A 266 23.60 7.18 12.18
N LEU A 267 23.14 8.44 12.32
CA LEU A 267 23.57 9.53 11.47
C LEU A 267 25.09 9.72 11.49
N GLY A 268 25.70 9.68 12.68
CA GLY A 268 27.14 9.77 12.86
C GLY A 268 27.89 8.66 12.10
N VAL A 269 27.44 7.41 12.27
CA VAL A 269 28.01 6.25 11.56
C VAL A 269 27.89 6.41 10.05
N ILE A 270 26.73 6.84 9.55
CA ILE A 270 26.51 7.03 8.11
C ILE A 270 27.39 8.14 7.54
N HIS A 271 27.56 9.26 8.27
CA HIS A 271 28.41 10.36 7.83
C HIS A 271 29.91 10.03 7.95
N ASP A 272 30.31 9.10 8.82
CA ASP A 272 31.65 8.52 8.86
C ASP A 272 31.94 7.61 7.65
N MET A 273 30.91 6.82 7.24
CA MET A 273 31.02 5.90 6.11
C MET A 273 30.91 6.60 4.76
N PHE A 274 30.12 7.67 4.66
CA PHE A 274 29.77 8.33 3.40
C PHE A 274 29.78 9.85 3.52
N ARG A 275 30.24 10.52 2.47
CA ARG A 275 30.26 11.98 2.42
C ARG A 275 28.82 12.55 2.25
N PRO A 276 28.31 13.34 3.21
CA PRO A 276 27.01 13.96 3.08
C PRO A 276 27.00 15.07 2.00
N LEU A 277 25.88 15.21 1.30
CA LEU A 277 25.64 16.32 0.37
C LEU A 277 25.25 17.57 1.16
N PRO A 278 25.97 18.71 0.97
CA PRO A 278 25.63 19.96 1.63
C PRO A 278 24.17 20.41 1.32
N GLY A 279 23.49 20.94 2.33
CA GLY A 279 22.12 21.46 2.17
C GLY A 279 21.02 20.39 2.00
N ARG A 280 21.35 19.09 2.14
CA ARG A 280 20.39 18.00 2.02
C ARG A 280 20.06 17.30 3.34
N PHE A 281 20.58 17.78 4.44
CA PHE A 281 20.24 17.32 5.77
C PHE A 281 18.96 17.99 6.29
N LYS A 282 18.07 17.23 6.91
CA LYS A 282 16.86 17.71 7.57
C LYS A 282 16.66 17.00 8.88
N ASP A 283 16.55 17.78 9.94
CA ASP A 283 16.32 17.30 11.29
C ASP A 283 14.86 17.55 11.67
N TYR A 284 14.03 16.52 11.55
CA TYR A 284 12.63 16.52 12.00
C TYR A 284 12.46 15.97 13.42
N ILE A 285 13.54 15.73 14.14
CA ILE A 285 13.50 15.43 15.57
C ILE A 285 13.51 16.73 16.34
N SER A 286 14.48 17.62 16.05
CA SER A 286 14.59 18.94 16.67
C SER A 286 13.47 19.88 16.24
N THR A 287 12.98 19.74 14.98
CA THR A 287 11.88 20.53 14.44
C THR A 287 10.82 19.60 13.85
N PRO A 288 9.94 18.99 14.69
CA PRO A 288 8.92 18.05 14.24
C PRO A 288 7.94 18.67 13.26
N LYS A 289 7.46 17.85 12.32
CA LYS A 289 6.36 18.26 11.44
C LYS A 289 5.03 18.39 12.23
N PRO A 290 4.04 19.14 11.72
CA PRO A 290 2.74 19.28 12.38
C PRO A 290 2.03 17.97 12.72
N ASN A 291 2.32 16.89 11.99
CA ASN A 291 1.80 15.54 12.23
C ASN A 291 2.66 14.71 13.21
N MET A 292 3.51 15.34 14.01
CA MET A 292 4.41 14.71 14.99
C MET A 292 5.41 13.72 14.37
N TYR A 293 5.67 13.80 13.07
CA TYR A 293 6.67 12.97 12.40
C TYR A 293 8.07 13.38 12.85
N GLN A 294 8.83 12.44 13.38
CA GLN A 294 10.21 12.60 13.84
C GLN A 294 11.13 11.68 13.05
N SER A 295 12.15 12.24 12.42
CA SER A 295 13.20 11.50 11.74
C SER A 295 14.36 12.42 11.34
N LEU A 296 15.51 11.84 11.10
CA LEU A 296 16.65 12.49 10.44
C LEU A 296 16.65 12.08 8.98
N HIS A 297 16.85 13.03 8.07
CA HIS A 297 17.01 12.78 6.64
C HIS A 297 18.35 13.32 6.20
N THR A 298 19.18 12.47 5.63
CA THR A 298 20.42 12.89 5.00
C THR A 298 20.53 12.31 3.60
N THR A 299 21.28 12.97 2.74
CA THR A 299 21.63 12.44 1.42
C THR A 299 23.15 12.34 1.37
N VAL A 300 23.64 11.14 1.11
CA VAL A 300 25.08 10.87 1.08
C VAL A 300 25.53 10.38 -0.30
N ILE A 301 26.81 10.57 -0.60
CA ILE A 301 27.42 10.11 -1.84
C ILE A 301 28.00 8.72 -1.59
N GLY A 302 27.46 7.69 -2.27
CA GLY A 302 28.05 6.36 -2.29
C GLY A 302 29.19 6.25 -3.31
N LEU A 303 29.85 5.09 -3.37
CA LEU A 303 31.01 4.82 -4.24
C LEU A 303 30.75 5.02 -5.75
N SER A 304 29.50 5.19 -6.18
CA SER A 304 29.12 5.35 -7.60
C SER A 304 28.13 6.49 -7.85
N LEU A 305 28.30 7.67 -7.23
CA LEU A 305 27.38 8.83 -7.40
C LEU A 305 25.88 8.49 -7.10
N ILE A 306 25.63 7.47 -6.31
CA ILE A 306 24.28 7.11 -5.90
C ILE A 306 23.96 7.88 -4.62
N HIS A 307 22.91 8.68 -4.68
CA HIS A 307 22.39 9.40 -3.54
C HIS A 307 21.58 8.46 -2.67
N ILE A 308 22.06 8.15 -1.47
CA ILE A 308 21.30 7.44 -0.45
C ILE A 308 20.58 8.50 0.37
N SER A 309 19.25 8.52 0.28
CA SER A 309 18.40 9.34 1.16
C SER A 309 17.97 8.50 2.34
N GLU A 310 18.33 8.87 3.53
CA GLU A 310 18.13 8.06 4.72
C GLU A 310 17.18 8.76 5.71
N PRO A 311 15.94 8.27 5.88
CA PRO A 311 15.12 8.64 7.02
C PRO A 311 15.37 7.68 8.17
N THR A 312 16.19 8.06 9.15
CA THR A 312 16.24 7.37 10.44
C THR A 312 14.97 7.72 11.23
N ARG A 313 14.16 6.75 11.59
CA ARG A 313 12.87 6.92 12.25
C ARG A 313 12.84 6.23 13.61
N LEU A 314 12.24 6.90 14.60
CA LEU A 314 11.86 6.26 15.86
C LEU A 314 10.78 5.21 15.61
N ARG A 315 10.96 4.01 16.16
CA ARG A 315 9.91 3.00 16.29
C ARG A 315 8.88 3.59 17.26
N ARG A 316 7.66 3.86 16.81
CA ARG A 316 6.57 4.17 17.73
C ARG A 316 6.20 2.87 18.44
N ILE A 317 6.30 2.87 19.75
CA ILE A 317 5.61 1.91 20.60
C ILE A 317 4.13 2.27 20.46
N SER A 318 3.34 1.35 19.91
CA SER A 318 1.88 1.42 19.85
C SER A 318 1.30 1.24 21.25
#